data_454703ccd46f423a1b37aeb09c93e6d7
#
_entry.id   454703ccd46f423a1b37aeb09c93e6d7
#
_cell.length_a   1.000
_cell.length_b   1.000
_cell.length_c   1.000
_cell.angle_alpha   90.00
_cell.angle_beta   90.00
_cell.angle_gamma   90.00
#
_symmetry.space_group_name_H-M   'P 1'
#
loop_
_entity.id
_entity.type
_entity.pdbx_description
1 polymer ?
#
loop_
_entity_poly.entity_id
_entity_poly.type
_entity_poly.pdbx_seq_one_letter_code
_entity_poly.pdbx_strand_id
1 'polypeptide(L)'
;EEAFAEDKLLQAFQDQLSLDFTDEGLRIQIQDRAAQVLFDSGSATLKPYTLSILKEIAQELGKLPNHVVIGGHTDAMPYAGQAYTNWELSSERAGAARRVLESFGLKPGQVRRVTGYAETIPLEGKDPKDPQNRRISIVVLSSETDRAELERQKSRGNRKQNAQEGAKEGP
;
A
#
# COMPACT_ATOMS: atom_id res chain seq x y z
N GLU A 1 11.57 -19.14 -0.57
CA GLU A 1 11.92 -17.88 0.14
C GLU A 1 10.64 -17.11 0.56
N GLU A 2 9.62 -16.98 -0.31
CA GLU A 2 8.34 -16.34 0.03
C GLU A 2 7.64 -17.04 1.21
N ALA A 3 7.53 -18.36 1.20
CA ALA A 3 6.91 -19.14 2.27
C ALA A 3 7.64 -18.97 3.62
N PHE A 4 8.96 -18.83 3.60
CA PHE A 4 9.74 -18.61 4.83
C PHE A 4 9.55 -17.18 5.38
N ALA A 5 9.47 -16.19 4.51
CA ALA A 5 9.17 -14.81 4.89
C ALA A 5 7.74 -14.69 5.45
N GLU A 6 6.79 -15.38 4.83
CA GLU A 6 5.40 -15.46 5.28
C GLU A 6 5.29 -16.07 6.67
N ASP A 7 5.89 -17.23 6.91
CA ASP A 7 5.87 -17.92 8.21
C ASP A 7 6.48 -17.05 9.32
N LYS A 8 7.59 -16.35 9.03
CA LYS A 8 8.26 -15.50 10.00
C LYS A 8 7.44 -14.27 10.37
N LEU A 9 6.83 -13.63 9.38
CA LEU A 9 5.95 -12.48 9.63
C LEU A 9 4.70 -12.88 10.41
N LEU A 10 4.08 -14.00 10.06
CA LEU A 10 2.92 -14.54 10.78
C LEU A 10 3.25 -14.85 12.24
N GLN A 11 4.39 -15.48 12.52
CA GLN A 11 4.81 -15.79 13.88
C GLN A 11 5.06 -14.55 14.73
N ALA A 12 5.64 -13.50 14.12
CA ALA A 12 5.97 -12.27 14.82
C ALA A 12 4.75 -11.38 15.13
N PHE A 13 3.73 -11.39 14.26
CA PHE A 13 2.62 -10.41 14.31
C PHE A 13 1.24 -11.01 14.06
N GLN A 14 0.97 -12.21 14.57
CA GLN A 14 -0.24 -13.01 14.31
C GLN A 14 -1.57 -12.26 14.44
N ASP A 15 -1.66 -11.31 15.38
CA ASP A 15 -2.90 -10.59 15.67
C ASP A 15 -3.06 -9.27 14.88
N GLN A 16 -2.03 -8.86 14.15
CA GLN A 16 -1.95 -7.53 13.52
C GLN A 16 -1.85 -7.61 12.00
N LEU A 17 -1.42 -8.75 11.47
CA LEU A 17 -1.29 -8.99 10.04
C LEU A 17 -2.33 -9.97 9.54
N SER A 18 -2.86 -9.71 8.37
CA SER A 18 -3.51 -10.73 7.56
C SER A 18 -2.75 -10.89 6.25
N LEU A 19 -2.62 -12.13 5.83
CA LEU A 19 -1.93 -12.54 4.61
C LEU A 19 -2.89 -13.33 3.75
N ASP A 20 -3.02 -12.93 2.50
CA ASP A 20 -3.84 -13.64 1.51
C ASP A 20 -3.25 -13.49 0.12
N PHE A 21 -3.60 -14.41 -0.76
CA PHE A 21 -3.22 -14.34 -2.16
C PHE A 21 -4.32 -13.67 -2.98
N THR A 22 -3.92 -12.72 -3.80
CA THR A 22 -4.78 -12.06 -4.78
C THR A 22 -4.29 -12.38 -6.18
N ASP A 23 -5.05 -11.98 -7.20
CA ASP A 23 -4.63 -12.11 -8.60
C ASP A 23 -3.33 -11.34 -8.91
N GLU A 24 -2.99 -10.35 -8.10
CA GLU A 24 -1.75 -9.56 -8.27
C GLU A 24 -0.53 -10.20 -7.60
N GLY A 25 -0.74 -10.98 -6.54
CA GLY A 25 0.31 -11.62 -5.77
C GLY A 25 -0.05 -11.73 -4.28
N LEU A 26 0.94 -11.89 -3.42
CA LEU A 26 0.78 -11.99 -1.98
C LEU A 26 0.44 -10.62 -1.40
N ARG A 27 -0.72 -10.51 -0.74
CA ARG A 27 -1.15 -9.30 -0.05
C ARG A 27 -0.93 -9.43 1.45
N ILE A 28 -0.20 -8.47 2.01
CA ILE A 28 0.00 -8.28 3.44
C ILE A 28 -0.86 -7.09 3.86
N GLN A 29 -1.75 -7.28 4.82
CA GLN A 29 -2.56 -6.18 5.36
C GLN A 29 -2.25 -5.97 6.84
N ILE A 30 -2.03 -4.71 7.23
CA ILE A 30 -1.90 -4.28 8.61
C ILE A 30 -3.16 -3.48 8.93
N GLN A 31 -3.95 -3.94 9.90
CA GLN A 31 -5.26 -3.38 10.22
C GLN A 31 -5.29 -2.74 11.60
N ASP A 32 -6.09 -1.67 11.76
CA ASP A 32 -6.44 -1.16 13.07
C ASP A 32 -7.21 -2.21 13.89
N ARG A 33 -6.86 -2.30 15.16
CA ARG A 33 -7.56 -3.11 16.17
C ARG A 33 -8.01 -2.22 17.32
N ALA A 34 -9.01 -2.64 18.08
CA ALA A 34 -9.65 -1.85 19.13
C ALA A 34 -8.68 -1.20 20.14
N ALA A 35 -7.56 -1.87 20.45
CA ALA A 35 -6.53 -1.36 21.36
C ALA A 35 -5.24 -0.92 20.66
N GLN A 36 -5.14 -1.09 19.33
CA GLN A 36 -3.91 -0.87 18.57
C GLN A 36 -4.22 -0.23 17.22
N VAL A 37 -4.28 1.09 17.21
CA VAL A 37 -4.42 1.87 15.98
C VAL A 37 -3.05 2.11 15.34
N LEU A 38 -2.98 2.08 14.01
CA LEU A 38 -1.73 2.18 13.26
C LEU A 38 -1.15 3.60 13.25
N PHE A 39 -2.02 4.59 13.26
CA PHE A 39 -1.67 6.01 13.16
C PHE A 39 -2.35 6.82 14.26
N ASP A 40 -1.83 7.99 14.53
CA ASP A 40 -2.55 8.99 15.31
C ASP A 40 -3.86 9.38 14.58
N SER A 41 -4.89 9.70 15.35
CA SER A 41 -6.22 10.02 14.82
C SER A 41 -6.14 11.15 13.78
N GLY A 42 -6.74 10.91 12.60
CA GLY A 42 -6.78 11.88 11.51
C GLY A 42 -5.40 12.30 10.98
N SER A 43 -4.37 11.51 11.19
CA SER A 43 -2.97 11.83 10.87
C SER A 43 -2.29 10.68 10.16
N ALA A 44 -1.19 10.97 9.47
CA ALA A 44 -0.27 9.99 8.90
C ALA A 44 0.95 9.72 9.82
N THR A 45 0.91 10.16 11.07
CA THR A 45 1.94 9.87 12.07
C THR A 45 1.79 8.44 12.57
N LEU A 46 2.80 7.61 12.32
CA LEU A 46 2.83 6.20 12.68
C LEU A 46 3.03 6.00 14.18
N LYS A 47 2.28 5.06 14.74
CA LYS A 47 2.53 4.59 16.11
C LYS A 47 3.84 3.80 16.18
N PRO A 48 4.55 3.80 17.33
CA PRO A 48 5.84 3.11 17.48
C PRO A 48 5.78 1.62 17.13
N TYR A 49 4.73 0.91 17.51
CA TYR A 49 4.58 -0.50 17.17
C TYR A 49 4.33 -0.74 15.66
N THR A 50 3.63 0.19 14.99
CA THR A 50 3.45 0.13 13.54
C THR A 50 4.79 0.28 12.81
N LEU A 51 5.66 1.15 13.32
CA LEU A 51 7.04 1.25 12.83
C LEU A 51 7.78 -0.07 12.97
N SER A 52 7.64 -0.77 14.10
CA SER A 52 8.28 -2.07 14.33
C SER A 52 7.77 -3.12 13.34
N ILE A 53 6.47 -3.18 13.10
CA ILE A 53 5.87 -4.10 12.11
C ILE A 53 6.40 -3.80 10.70
N LEU A 54 6.38 -2.55 10.28
CA LEU A 54 6.85 -2.15 8.96
C LEU A 54 8.34 -2.42 8.76
N LYS A 55 9.16 -2.28 9.81
CA LYS A 55 10.60 -2.64 9.77
C LYS A 55 10.82 -4.12 9.48
N GLU A 56 10.12 -5.00 10.19
CA GLU A 56 10.22 -6.44 9.98
C GLU A 56 9.76 -6.82 8.56
N ILE A 57 8.63 -6.26 8.12
CA ILE A 57 8.14 -6.45 6.75
C ILE A 57 9.18 -5.99 5.73
N ALA A 58 9.78 -4.82 5.92
CA ALA A 58 10.79 -4.29 5.02
C ALA A 58 12.02 -5.19 4.89
N GLN A 59 12.49 -5.72 6.02
CA GLN A 59 13.64 -6.63 6.05
C GLN A 59 13.38 -7.93 5.30
N GLU A 60 12.19 -8.51 5.47
CA GLU A 60 11.83 -9.73 4.76
C GLU A 60 11.59 -9.48 3.27
N LEU A 61 10.82 -8.45 2.91
CA LEU A 61 10.53 -8.12 1.52
C LEU A 61 11.77 -7.64 0.75
N GLY A 62 12.70 -6.98 1.41
CA GLY A 62 13.97 -6.54 0.81
C GLY A 62 14.86 -7.68 0.32
N LYS A 63 14.66 -8.91 0.83
CA LYS A 63 15.37 -10.12 0.37
C LYS A 63 14.79 -10.67 -0.94
N LEU A 64 13.55 -10.29 -1.28
CA LEU A 64 12.85 -10.79 -2.46
C LEU A 64 13.21 -9.95 -3.70
N PRO A 65 13.20 -10.55 -4.90
CA PRO A 65 13.38 -9.80 -6.15
C PRO A 65 12.11 -9.05 -6.58
N ASN A 66 10.97 -9.35 -5.97
CA ASN A 66 9.65 -8.87 -6.36
C ASN A 66 9.47 -7.38 -6.08
N HIS A 67 8.78 -6.68 -6.96
CA HIS A 67 8.29 -5.33 -6.71
C HIS A 67 7.04 -5.37 -5.81
N VAL A 68 6.81 -4.27 -5.10
CA VAL A 68 5.67 -4.13 -4.20
C VAL A 68 4.82 -2.93 -4.58
N VAL A 69 3.53 -3.01 -4.31
CA VAL A 69 2.60 -1.88 -4.35
C VAL A 69 2.04 -1.66 -2.95
N ILE A 70 1.86 -0.39 -2.58
CA ILE A 70 1.42 0.00 -1.24
C ILE A 70 0.10 0.74 -1.36
N GLY A 71 -0.89 0.33 -0.60
CA GLY A 71 -2.22 0.93 -0.55
C GLY A 71 -2.58 1.42 0.84
N GLY A 72 -3.21 2.59 0.92
CA GLY A 72 -3.82 3.12 2.13
C GLY A 72 -5.34 3.10 2.03
N HIS A 73 -6.01 2.69 3.12
CA HIS A 73 -7.45 2.59 3.20
C HIS A 73 -7.95 3.24 4.49
N THR A 74 -9.10 3.90 4.42
CA THR A 74 -9.81 4.46 5.57
C THR A 74 -11.11 3.71 5.83
N ASP A 75 -11.71 3.95 6.99
CA ASP A 75 -13.13 3.66 7.20
C ASP A 75 -14.00 4.74 6.50
N ALA A 76 -15.31 4.52 6.47
CA ALA A 76 -16.27 5.45 5.88
C ALA A 76 -16.71 6.58 6.82
N MET A 77 -16.01 6.80 7.93
CA MET A 77 -16.26 7.97 8.78
C MET A 77 -15.78 9.22 8.05
N PRO A 78 -16.65 10.25 7.91
CA PRO A 78 -16.25 11.46 7.22
C PRO A 78 -15.12 12.17 7.96
N TYR A 79 -14.12 12.63 7.22
CA TYR A 79 -13.08 13.49 7.77
C TYR A 79 -13.66 14.89 8.02
N ALA A 80 -13.34 15.49 9.17
CA ALA A 80 -13.83 16.82 9.52
C ALA A 80 -13.08 17.90 8.74
N GLY A 81 -13.62 18.30 7.58
CA GLY A 81 -13.08 19.37 6.74
C GLY A 81 -13.35 19.14 5.26
N GLN A 82 -13.48 20.24 4.49
CA GLN A 82 -13.78 20.16 3.06
C GLN A 82 -12.52 20.06 2.20
N ALA A 83 -11.39 20.57 2.69
CA ALA A 83 -10.11 20.62 1.94
C ALA A 83 -9.24 19.38 2.12
N TYR A 84 -9.44 18.63 3.21
CA TYR A 84 -8.72 17.41 3.52
C TYR A 84 -9.74 16.28 3.75
N THR A 85 -9.65 15.23 2.95
CA THR A 85 -10.62 14.14 2.91
C THR A 85 -9.94 12.79 3.16
N ASN A 86 -10.71 11.71 3.16
CA ASN A 86 -10.16 10.36 3.24
C ASN A 86 -9.22 10.03 2.07
N TRP A 87 -9.32 10.73 0.94
CA TRP A 87 -8.39 10.58 -0.18
C TRP A 87 -6.98 11.03 0.18
N GLU A 88 -6.85 12.24 0.73
CA GLU A 88 -5.56 12.78 1.19
C GLU A 88 -5.01 11.94 2.35
N LEU A 89 -5.86 11.62 3.34
CA LEU A 89 -5.46 10.84 4.50
C LEU A 89 -4.91 9.46 4.11
N SER A 90 -5.62 8.72 3.27
CA SER A 90 -5.19 7.41 2.81
C SER A 90 -3.90 7.46 1.99
N SER A 91 -3.76 8.46 1.14
CA SER A 91 -2.56 8.68 0.33
C SER A 91 -1.33 9.03 1.16
N GLU A 92 -1.49 9.91 2.15
CA GLU A 92 -0.40 10.30 3.06
C GLU A 92 0.03 9.15 3.97
N ARG A 93 -0.92 8.33 4.44
CA ARG A 93 -0.63 7.13 5.22
C ARG A 93 0.13 6.07 4.42
N ALA A 94 -0.28 5.82 3.19
CA ALA A 94 0.45 4.95 2.28
C ALA A 94 1.86 5.48 1.98
N GLY A 95 2.00 6.77 1.79
CA GLY A 95 3.30 7.43 1.61
C GLY A 95 4.21 7.35 2.84
N ALA A 96 3.64 7.47 4.04
CA ALA A 96 4.37 7.29 5.29
C ALA A 96 4.88 5.84 5.45
N ALA A 97 4.03 4.87 5.16
CA ALA A 97 4.43 3.46 5.15
C ALA A 97 5.56 3.19 4.14
N ARG A 98 5.47 3.74 2.92
CA ARG A 98 6.53 3.64 1.91
C ARG A 98 7.87 4.14 2.43
N ARG A 99 7.90 5.32 3.02
CA ARG A 99 9.15 5.91 3.55
C ARG A 99 9.82 5.01 4.59
N VAL A 100 9.03 4.41 5.48
CA VAL A 100 9.55 3.47 6.48
C VAL A 100 10.09 2.21 5.81
N LEU A 101 9.33 1.61 4.91
CA LEU A 101 9.73 0.39 4.20
C LEU A 101 11.05 0.59 3.43
N GLU A 102 11.18 1.70 2.71
CA GLU A 102 12.41 2.04 1.98
C GLU A 102 13.59 2.32 2.91
N SER A 103 13.36 2.95 4.06
CA SER A 103 14.41 3.26 5.02
C SER A 103 14.97 2.03 5.75
N PHE A 104 14.18 0.96 5.85
CA PHE A 104 14.52 -0.19 6.69
C PHE A 104 14.71 -1.52 5.95
N GLY A 105 14.64 -1.56 4.63
CA GLY A 105 14.97 -2.81 3.96
C GLY A 105 14.59 -2.92 2.49
N LEU A 106 13.56 -2.25 2.00
CA LEU A 106 13.25 -2.29 0.58
C LEU A 106 14.39 -1.70 -0.25
N LYS A 107 14.68 -2.34 -1.36
CA LYS A 107 15.71 -1.88 -2.29
C LYS A 107 15.25 -0.63 -3.02
N PRO A 108 16.16 0.26 -3.44
CA PRO A 108 15.83 1.34 -4.35
C PRO A 108 15.09 0.82 -5.60
N GLY A 109 13.96 1.43 -5.92
CA GLY A 109 13.13 1.04 -7.06
C GLY A 109 12.23 -0.19 -6.85
N GLN A 110 12.23 -0.81 -5.67
CA GLN A 110 11.38 -1.97 -5.38
C GLN A 110 9.91 -1.60 -5.23
N VAL A 111 9.59 -0.37 -4.81
CA VAL A 111 8.21 0.12 -4.78
C VAL A 111 7.77 0.52 -6.19
N ARG A 112 6.73 -0.16 -6.70
CA ARG A 112 6.19 0.09 -8.03
C ARG A 112 5.11 1.17 -8.04
N ARG A 113 4.27 1.22 -7.02
CA ARG A 113 3.13 2.13 -6.92
C ARG A 113 2.72 2.35 -5.48
N VAL A 114 2.25 3.56 -5.19
CA VAL A 114 1.64 3.95 -3.91
C VAL A 114 0.28 4.57 -4.21
N THR A 115 -0.78 4.08 -3.57
CA THR A 115 -2.15 4.50 -3.85
C THR A 115 -2.94 4.73 -2.57
N GLY A 116 -3.66 5.85 -2.49
CA GLY A 116 -4.72 6.05 -1.51
C GLY A 116 -6.07 5.67 -2.10
N TYR A 117 -6.84 4.85 -1.41
CA TYR A 117 -8.15 4.36 -1.84
C TYR A 117 -9.30 5.00 -1.07
N ALA A 118 -9.03 5.88 -0.12
CA ALA A 118 -10.07 6.41 0.79
C ALA A 118 -10.88 5.26 1.42
N GLU A 119 -12.20 5.38 1.47
CA GLU A 119 -13.13 4.35 1.96
C GLU A 119 -13.72 3.46 0.86
N THR A 120 -13.20 3.54 -0.36
CA THR A 120 -13.83 2.93 -1.56
C THR A 120 -13.77 1.41 -1.60
N ILE A 121 -12.90 0.78 -0.81
CA ILE A 121 -12.73 -0.68 -0.78
C ILE A 121 -12.88 -1.17 0.66
N PRO A 122 -14.12 -1.28 1.18
CA PRO A 122 -14.33 -1.84 2.52
C PRO A 122 -13.98 -3.33 2.56
N LEU A 123 -13.59 -3.80 3.75
CA LEU A 123 -13.37 -5.22 3.99
C LEU A 123 -14.68 -5.99 3.81
N GLU A 124 -14.59 -7.15 3.16
CA GLU A 124 -15.74 -8.01 2.94
C GLU A 124 -16.37 -8.44 4.27
N GLY A 125 -17.70 -8.36 4.34
CA GLY A 125 -18.46 -8.74 5.54
C GLY A 125 -18.35 -7.77 6.73
N LYS A 126 -17.69 -6.61 6.55
CA LYS A 126 -17.60 -5.56 7.57
C LYS A 126 -18.46 -4.35 7.22
N ASP A 127 -18.96 -3.68 8.26
CA ASP A 127 -19.56 -2.36 8.09
C ASP A 127 -18.49 -1.40 7.51
N PRO A 128 -18.81 -0.58 6.51
CA PRO A 128 -17.87 0.40 5.97
C PRO A 128 -17.27 1.36 7.01
N LYS A 129 -17.98 1.61 8.11
CA LYS A 129 -17.51 2.42 9.24
C LYS A 129 -16.69 1.65 10.27
N ASP A 130 -16.54 0.32 10.10
CA ASP A 130 -15.72 -0.49 11.02
C ASP A 130 -14.27 0.00 11.01
N PRO A 131 -13.68 0.24 12.19
CA PRO A 131 -12.28 0.68 12.32
C PRO A 131 -11.26 -0.24 11.64
N GLN A 132 -11.57 -1.52 11.47
CA GLN A 132 -10.70 -2.47 10.76
C GLN A 132 -10.50 -2.13 9.28
N ASN A 133 -11.39 -1.31 8.70
CA ASN A 133 -11.19 -0.77 7.35
C ASN A 133 -9.99 0.16 7.25
N ARG A 134 -9.56 0.77 8.36
CA ARG A 134 -8.32 1.55 8.41
C ARG A 134 -7.14 0.60 8.38
N ARG A 135 -6.48 0.54 7.25
CA ARG A 135 -5.40 -0.41 7.01
C ARG A 135 -4.39 0.09 5.98
N ILE A 136 -3.21 -0.50 6.04
CA ILE A 136 -2.20 -0.45 4.99
C ILE A 136 -2.13 -1.83 4.34
N SER A 137 -2.17 -1.86 3.02
CA SER A 137 -1.95 -3.06 2.22
C SER A 137 -0.62 -2.98 1.49
N ILE A 138 0.10 -4.09 1.47
CA ILE A 138 1.34 -4.25 0.72
C ILE A 138 1.17 -5.50 -0.14
N VAL A 139 1.20 -5.36 -1.45
CA VAL A 139 1.09 -6.49 -2.37
C VAL A 139 2.47 -6.74 -2.97
N VAL A 140 2.98 -7.95 -2.73
CA VAL A 140 4.18 -8.46 -3.38
C VAL A 140 3.76 -8.98 -4.74
N LEU A 141 4.10 -8.25 -5.81
CA LEU A 141 3.65 -8.57 -7.16
C LEU A 141 4.26 -9.88 -7.66
N SER A 142 3.44 -10.72 -8.28
CA SER A 142 3.94 -11.82 -9.08
C SER A 142 4.71 -11.29 -10.28
N SER A 143 5.65 -12.07 -10.81
CA SER A 143 6.43 -11.67 -11.98
C SER A 143 5.57 -11.35 -13.21
N GLU A 144 4.46 -12.05 -13.36
CA GLU A 144 3.50 -11.83 -14.44
C GLU A 144 2.78 -10.49 -14.29
N THR A 145 2.26 -10.22 -13.10
CA THR A 145 1.55 -8.96 -12.80
C THR A 145 2.49 -7.76 -12.89
N ASP A 146 3.70 -7.87 -12.37
CA ASP A 146 4.70 -6.81 -12.46
C ASP A 146 5.04 -6.44 -13.91
N ARG A 147 5.21 -7.44 -14.76
CA ARG A 147 5.43 -7.23 -16.19
C ARG A 147 4.26 -6.53 -16.86
N ALA A 148 3.03 -6.96 -16.57
CA ALA A 148 1.82 -6.35 -17.10
C ALA A 148 1.65 -4.89 -16.64
N GLU A 149 1.94 -4.59 -15.40
CA GLU A 149 1.92 -3.23 -14.83
C GLU A 149 2.93 -2.32 -15.55
N LEU A 150 4.15 -2.80 -15.74
CA LEU A 150 5.20 -2.06 -16.44
C LEU A 150 4.82 -1.74 -17.88
N GLU A 151 4.24 -2.70 -18.61
CA GLU A 151 3.78 -2.50 -19.99
C GLU A 151 2.65 -1.46 -20.07
N ARG A 152 1.70 -1.47 -19.12
CA ARG A 152 0.65 -0.47 -19.05
C ARG A 152 1.21 0.94 -18.81
N GLN A 153 2.22 1.07 -17.95
CA GLN A 153 2.86 2.36 -17.69
C GLN A 153 3.59 2.90 -18.92
N LYS A 154 4.33 2.05 -19.64
CA LYS A 154 5.01 2.43 -20.90
C LYS A 154 4.01 2.87 -21.97
N SER A 155 2.92 2.15 -22.15
CA SER A 155 1.88 2.48 -23.14
C SER A 155 1.22 3.83 -22.87
N ARG A 156 1.02 4.19 -21.60
CA ARG A 156 0.47 5.48 -21.18
C ARG A 156 1.46 6.63 -21.43
N GLY A 157 2.76 6.40 -21.22
CA GLY A 157 3.82 7.37 -21.52
C GLY A 157 3.91 7.70 -23.00
N ASN A 158 3.93 6.70 -23.86
CA ASN A 158 4.02 6.89 -25.30
C ASN A 158 2.82 7.62 -25.92
N ARG A 159 1.60 7.38 -25.40
CA ARG A 159 0.41 8.12 -25.85
C ARG A 159 0.47 9.61 -25.56
N LYS A 160 1.08 10.01 -24.44
CA LYS A 160 1.24 11.43 -24.09
C LYS A 160 2.28 12.10 -24.98
N GLN A 161 3.37 11.44 -25.33
CA GLN A 161 4.38 11.96 -26.24
C GLN A 161 3.83 12.17 -27.64
N ASN A 162 3.16 11.19 -28.21
CA ASN A 162 2.55 11.28 -29.54
C ASN A 162 1.45 12.34 -29.63
N ALA A 163 0.68 12.55 -28.54
CA ALA A 163 -0.33 13.62 -28.50
C ALA A 163 0.30 15.02 -28.42
N GLN A 164 1.47 15.16 -27.82
CA GLN A 164 2.19 16.44 -27.76
C GLN A 164 2.92 16.77 -29.07
N GLU A 165 3.45 15.76 -29.76
CA GLU A 165 4.09 15.92 -31.06
C GLU A 165 3.07 16.25 -32.17
N GLY A 166 1.91 15.58 -32.17
CA GLY A 166 0.84 15.87 -33.11
C GLY A 166 0.17 17.26 -32.92
N ALA A 167 0.24 17.83 -31.75
CA ALA A 167 -0.25 19.19 -31.47
C ALA A 167 0.72 20.31 -31.91
N LYS A 168 1.97 19.97 -32.21
CA LYS A 168 2.99 20.92 -32.70
C LYS A 168 3.07 21.01 -34.23
N GLU A 169 2.43 20.11 -34.94
CA GLU A 169 2.42 20.04 -36.41
C GLU A 169 1.08 20.53 -37.03
N GLY A 170 0.26 21.25 -36.30
CA GLY A 170 -0.93 21.91 -36.82
C GLY A 170 -0.60 23.21 -37.55
N PRO A 171 -1.28 23.55 -38.67
CA PRO A 171 -0.93 24.61 -39.62
C PRO A 171 -0.89 25.98 -39.02
#